data_f336969efd1231f3d62751d035fa4c1f
#
_entry.id   f336969efd1231f3d62751d035fa4c1f
#
_cell.length_a   1.000
_cell.length_b   1.000
_cell.length_c   1.000
_cell.angle_alpha   90.00
_cell.angle_beta   90.00
_cell.angle_gamma   90.00
#
_symmetry.space_group_name_H-M   'P 1'
#
loop_
_entity.id
_entity.type
_entity.pdbx_description
1 polymer ?
#
loop_
_entity_poly.entity_id
_entity_poly.type
_entity_poly.pdbx_seq_one_letter_code
_entity_poly.pdbx_strand_id
1 'polypeptide(L)'
;MARFRSPRTACHAAILLAIVGVFGTWSTSGPVSLNGVEGSHNGWIVLIFALLALTAVPSLARGGWLGIVAVLEFSAFMLYTAIADLLAHDDIHWGSGWGIWLTIIMSGVLAALAVFAALTRIRGNTPTGATASS
;
A
#
# COMPACT_ATOMS: atom_id res chain seq x y z
N MET A 1 -15.27 -4.50 -22.68
CA MET A 1 -15.34 -3.11 -22.23
C MET A 1 -14.56 -2.94 -20.93
N ALA A 2 -13.60 -2.08 -20.96
CA ALA A 2 -12.83 -1.81 -19.76
C ALA A 2 -13.68 -0.93 -18.82
N ARG A 3 -14.34 -1.55 -17.90
CA ARG A 3 -15.07 -0.81 -16.90
C ARG A 3 -14.11 -0.37 -15.81
N PHE A 4 -14.08 0.90 -15.52
CA PHE A 4 -13.22 1.42 -14.47
C PHE A 4 -13.67 0.83 -13.13
N ARG A 5 -12.77 0.12 -12.49
CA ARG A 5 -13.08 -0.49 -11.21
C ARG A 5 -13.17 0.59 -10.15
N SER A 6 -14.04 0.38 -9.18
CA SER A 6 -14.19 1.33 -8.09
C SER A 6 -12.87 1.44 -7.31
N PRO A 7 -12.58 2.61 -6.72
CA PRO A 7 -11.40 2.76 -5.86
C PRO A 7 -11.35 1.73 -4.73
N ARG A 8 -12.51 1.34 -4.24
CA ARG A 8 -12.60 0.31 -3.20
C ARG A 8 -12.00 -1.01 -3.67
N THR A 9 -12.38 -1.47 -4.86
CA THR A 9 -11.86 -2.71 -5.42
C THR A 9 -10.35 -2.64 -5.62
N ALA A 10 -9.87 -1.53 -6.17
CA ALA A 10 -8.44 -1.35 -6.41
C ALA A 10 -7.65 -1.34 -5.10
N CYS A 11 -8.15 -0.66 -4.08
CA CYS A 11 -7.50 -0.62 -2.77
C CYS A 11 -7.49 -2.00 -2.11
N HIS A 12 -8.61 -2.71 -2.16
CA HIS A 12 -8.67 -4.07 -1.62
C HIS A 12 -7.67 -4.98 -2.31
N ALA A 13 -7.60 -4.92 -3.64
CA ALA A 13 -6.65 -5.73 -4.39
C ALA A 13 -5.21 -5.41 -4.00
N ALA A 14 -4.86 -4.12 -3.90
CA ALA A 14 -3.51 -3.72 -3.51
C ALA A 14 -3.16 -4.19 -2.10
N ILE A 15 -4.09 -4.05 -1.16
CA ILE A 15 -3.86 -4.50 0.22
C ILE A 15 -3.69 -6.01 0.28
N LEU A 16 -4.55 -6.75 -0.39
CA LEU A 16 -4.48 -8.21 -0.39
C LEU A 16 -3.17 -8.70 -1.02
N LEU A 17 -2.75 -8.07 -2.12
CA LEU A 17 -1.48 -8.42 -2.75
C LEU A 17 -0.28 -8.06 -1.88
N ALA A 18 -0.36 -6.95 -1.16
CA ALA A 18 0.69 -6.61 -0.19
C ALA A 18 0.78 -7.66 0.92
N ILE A 19 -0.36 -8.13 1.41
CA ILE A 19 -0.41 -9.19 2.42
C ILE A 19 0.20 -10.48 1.86
N VAL A 20 -0.14 -10.86 0.63
CA VAL A 20 0.48 -12.00 -0.04
C VAL A 20 1.99 -11.82 -0.10
N GLY A 21 2.44 -10.60 -0.42
CA GLY A 21 3.86 -10.29 -0.44
C GLY A 21 4.54 -10.50 0.91
N VAL A 22 3.86 -10.16 2.01
CA VAL A 22 4.43 -10.36 3.36
C VAL A 22 4.73 -11.83 3.62
N PHE A 23 3.88 -12.73 3.15
CA PHE A 23 4.08 -14.16 3.33
C PHE A 23 4.93 -14.81 2.23
N GLY A 24 5.30 -14.04 1.22
CA GLY A 24 6.25 -14.48 0.21
C GLY A 24 7.67 -14.37 0.70
N THR A 25 8.61 -14.82 -0.11
CA THR A 25 10.02 -14.78 0.25
C THR A 25 10.52 -13.33 0.29
N TRP A 26 11.08 -12.92 1.43
CA TRP A 26 11.67 -11.60 1.60
C TRP A 26 13.18 -11.63 1.46
N SER A 27 13.82 -12.68 1.97
CA SER A 27 15.27 -12.82 1.81
C SER A 27 15.63 -14.27 1.59
N THR A 28 16.74 -14.49 0.90
CA THR A 28 17.27 -15.82 0.62
C THR A 28 18.77 -15.86 0.91
N SER A 29 19.23 -17.00 1.43
CA SER A 29 20.65 -17.25 1.59
C SER A 29 20.86 -18.75 1.33
N GLY A 30 21.39 -19.08 0.14
CA GLY A 30 21.51 -20.46 -0.27
C GLY A 30 20.13 -21.15 -0.32
N PRO A 31 19.97 -22.30 0.34
CA PRO A 31 18.69 -23.00 0.36
C PRO A 31 17.68 -22.43 1.35
N VAL A 32 18.10 -21.45 2.17
CA VAL A 32 17.24 -20.86 3.21
C VAL A 32 16.50 -19.67 2.62
N SER A 33 15.19 -19.62 2.85
CA SER A 33 14.38 -18.47 2.50
C SER A 33 13.52 -18.08 3.69
N LEU A 34 13.34 -16.78 3.89
CA LEU A 34 12.53 -16.23 4.97
C LEU A 34 11.45 -15.33 4.40
N ASN A 35 10.25 -15.43 4.93
CA ASN A 35 9.19 -14.50 4.57
C ASN A 35 9.23 -13.26 5.46
N GLY A 36 8.28 -12.33 5.23
CA GLY A 36 8.29 -11.06 5.93
C GLY A 36 8.05 -11.14 7.43
N VAL A 37 7.49 -12.23 7.93
CA VAL A 37 7.22 -12.40 9.36
C VAL A 37 8.22 -13.30 10.06
N GLU A 38 9.18 -13.83 9.33
CA GLU A 38 10.19 -14.73 9.86
C GLU A 38 11.49 -13.98 10.15
N GLY A 39 12.27 -14.54 11.07
CA GLY A 39 13.57 -13.99 11.41
C GLY A 39 13.49 -12.57 11.95
N SER A 40 14.39 -11.73 11.47
CA SER A 40 14.44 -10.32 11.86
C SER A 40 13.65 -9.39 10.94
N HIS A 41 12.87 -9.93 10.02
CA HIS A 41 12.06 -9.11 9.12
C HIS A 41 10.89 -8.47 9.86
N ASN A 42 10.49 -7.31 9.37
CA ASN A 42 9.45 -6.49 9.98
C ASN A 42 8.14 -6.53 9.20
N GLY A 43 7.93 -7.59 8.42
CA GLY A 43 6.71 -7.71 7.63
C GLY A 43 5.45 -7.79 8.49
N TRP A 44 5.56 -8.21 9.74
CA TRP A 44 4.42 -8.20 10.64
C TRP A 44 3.90 -6.78 10.89
N ILE A 45 4.80 -5.78 10.85
CA ILE A 45 4.41 -4.37 10.94
C ILE A 45 3.61 -3.99 9.69
N VAL A 46 4.10 -4.40 8.52
CA VAL A 46 3.37 -4.18 7.27
C VAL A 46 1.99 -4.81 7.33
N LEU A 47 1.90 -6.02 7.87
CA LEU A 47 0.63 -6.72 8.01
C LEU A 47 -0.36 -5.94 8.87
N ILE A 48 0.09 -5.40 10.00
CA ILE A 48 -0.76 -4.60 10.88
C ILE A 48 -1.26 -3.36 10.14
N PHE A 49 -0.37 -2.63 9.47
CA PHE A 49 -0.78 -1.43 8.73
C PHE A 49 -1.69 -1.77 7.55
N ALA A 50 -1.47 -2.92 6.91
CA ALA A 50 -2.36 -3.37 5.84
C ALA A 50 -3.78 -3.61 6.35
N LEU A 51 -3.90 -4.24 7.50
CA LEU A 51 -5.21 -4.48 8.12
C LEU A 51 -5.87 -3.17 8.55
N LEU A 52 -5.09 -2.23 9.09
CA LEU A 52 -5.61 -0.91 9.44
C LEU A 52 -6.06 -0.15 8.19
N ALA A 53 -5.28 -0.21 7.11
CA ALA A 53 -5.66 0.42 5.86
C ALA A 53 -6.96 -0.17 5.32
N LEU A 54 -7.16 -1.47 5.49
CA LEU A 54 -8.38 -2.13 5.04
C LEU A 54 -9.61 -1.51 5.68
N THR A 55 -9.52 -1.13 6.96
CA THR A 55 -10.66 -0.51 7.67
C THR A 55 -10.94 0.90 7.16
N ALA A 56 -9.96 1.57 6.57
CA ALA A 56 -10.10 2.94 6.07
C ALA A 56 -10.59 3.00 4.62
N VAL A 57 -10.53 1.89 3.89
CA VAL A 57 -10.91 1.86 2.47
C VAL A 57 -12.35 2.33 2.23
N PRO A 58 -13.37 1.93 3.02
CA PRO A 58 -14.73 2.42 2.78
C PRO A 58 -14.83 3.94 2.83
N SER A 59 -14.14 4.58 3.76
CA SER A 59 -14.13 6.04 3.85
C SER A 59 -13.44 6.67 2.64
N LEU A 60 -12.30 6.12 2.23
CA LEU A 60 -11.62 6.59 1.02
C LEU A 60 -12.52 6.46 -0.21
N ALA A 61 -13.21 5.34 -0.34
CA ALA A 61 -14.07 5.08 -1.49
C ALA A 61 -15.23 6.08 -1.57
N ARG A 62 -15.67 6.60 -0.42
CA ARG A 62 -16.69 7.63 -0.36
C ARG A 62 -16.13 9.05 -0.51
N GLY A 63 -14.82 9.17 -0.74
CA GLY A 63 -14.16 10.47 -0.83
C GLY A 63 -13.94 11.16 0.50
N GLY A 64 -14.03 10.44 1.61
CA GLY A 64 -13.81 11.00 2.94
C GLY A 64 -12.34 11.32 3.20
N TRP A 65 -12.06 12.54 3.69
CA TRP A 65 -10.68 12.95 3.96
C TRP A 65 -10.00 12.05 5.00
N LEU A 66 -10.73 11.63 6.03
CA LEU A 66 -10.16 10.77 7.06
C LEU A 66 -9.66 9.47 6.45
N GLY A 67 -10.47 8.85 5.58
CA GLY A 67 -10.07 7.60 4.93
C GLY A 67 -8.92 7.80 3.97
N ILE A 68 -8.93 8.88 3.21
CA ILE A 68 -7.85 9.19 2.26
C ILE A 68 -6.53 9.36 3.01
N VAL A 69 -6.53 10.17 4.05
CA VAL A 69 -5.32 10.43 4.84
C VAL A 69 -4.86 9.15 5.53
N ALA A 70 -5.79 8.38 6.09
CA ALA A 70 -5.45 7.14 6.79
C ALA A 70 -4.80 6.12 5.84
N VAL A 71 -5.41 5.92 4.67
CA VAL A 71 -4.84 4.98 3.69
C VAL A 71 -3.47 5.45 3.22
N LEU A 72 -3.32 6.75 2.98
CA LEU A 72 -2.04 7.31 2.56
C LEU A 72 -0.97 7.09 3.63
N GLU A 73 -1.28 7.38 4.88
CA GLU A 73 -0.32 7.20 5.97
C GLU A 73 0.05 5.74 6.18
N PHE A 74 -0.95 4.86 6.22
CA PHE A 74 -0.68 3.44 6.44
C PHE A 74 0.14 2.86 5.30
N SER A 75 -0.18 3.23 4.05
CA SER A 75 0.59 2.74 2.91
C SER A 75 2.01 3.30 2.89
N ALA A 76 2.19 4.54 3.33
CA ALA A 76 3.52 5.13 3.45
C ALA A 76 4.35 4.38 4.51
N PHE A 77 3.76 4.02 5.63
CA PHE A 77 4.44 3.24 6.65
C PHE A 77 4.76 1.83 6.18
N MET A 78 3.83 1.20 5.45
CA MET A 78 4.08 -0.11 4.84
C MET A 78 5.28 -0.03 3.89
N LEU A 79 5.27 0.96 3.03
CA LEU A 79 6.34 1.16 2.05
C LEU A 79 7.66 1.44 2.74
N TYR A 80 7.68 2.32 3.72
CA TYR A 80 8.86 2.64 4.48
C TYR A 80 9.43 1.41 5.17
N THR A 81 8.57 0.64 5.84
CA THR A 81 8.99 -0.56 6.56
C THR A 81 9.60 -1.59 5.62
N ALA A 82 8.96 -1.82 4.47
CA ALA A 82 9.45 -2.78 3.50
C ALA A 82 10.78 -2.34 2.88
N ILE A 83 10.91 -1.06 2.54
CA ILE A 83 12.16 -0.54 1.99
C ILE A 83 13.28 -0.58 3.05
N ALA A 84 12.98 -0.20 4.27
CA ALA A 84 13.97 -0.24 5.35
C ALA A 84 14.44 -1.67 5.60
N ASP A 85 13.52 -2.63 5.56
CA ASP A 85 13.87 -4.04 5.70
C ASP A 85 14.76 -4.51 4.54
N LEU A 86 14.39 -4.13 3.32
CA LEU A 86 15.18 -4.48 2.14
C LEU A 86 16.62 -3.96 2.28
N LEU A 87 16.78 -2.70 2.69
CA LEU A 87 18.11 -2.10 2.84
C LEU A 87 18.90 -2.72 3.98
N ALA A 88 18.23 -3.11 5.05
CA ALA A 88 18.88 -3.71 6.21
C ALA A 88 19.41 -5.12 5.91
N HIS A 89 18.78 -5.83 4.99
CA HIS A 89 19.13 -7.21 4.66
C HIS A 89 19.80 -7.34 3.29
N ASP A 90 20.14 -6.22 2.67
CA ASP A 90 20.80 -6.21 1.36
C ASP A 90 22.31 -6.26 1.57
N ASP A 91 22.83 -7.46 1.84
CA ASP A 91 24.26 -7.66 1.96
C ASP A 91 24.69 -8.85 1.10
N ILE A 92 25.99 -9.17 1.17
CA ILE A 92 26.57 -10.20 0.30
C ILE A 92 26.05 -11.61 0.61
N HIS A 93 25.45 -11.82 1.77
CA HIS A 93 25.01 -13.14 2.18
C HIS A 93 23.50 -13.37 1.96
N TRP A 94 22.72 -12.30 1.78
CA TRP A 94 21.29 -12.40 1.67
C TRP A 94 20.80 -11.66 0.43
N GLY A 95 20.07 -12.37 -0.41
CA GLY A 95 19.38 -11.74 -1.54
C GLY A 95 17.95 -11.37 -1.18
N SER A 96 17.38 -10.44 -1.92
CA SER A 96 15.96 -10.09 -1.78
C SER A 96 15.08 -11.08 -2.54
N GLY A 97 13.93 -11.38 -2.00
CA GLY A 97 12.97 -12.28 -2.63
C GLY A 97 11.82 -11.55 -3.30
N TRP A 98 10.95 -12.30 -3.96
CA TRP A 98 9.82 -11.71 -4.68
C TRP A 98 8.79 -11.07 -3.73
N GLY A 99 8.66 -11.61 -2.53
CA GLY A 99 7.63 -11.14 -1.60
C GLY A 99 7.84 -9.72 -1.13
N ILE A 100 9.10 -9.34 -0.84
CA ILE A 100 9.39 -7.98 -0.41
C ILE A 100 9.15 -6.99 -1.56
N TRP A 101 9.49 -7.37 -2.79
CA TRP A 101 9.24 -6.53 -3.95
C TRP A 101 7.75 -6.36 -4.22
N LEU A 102 6.98 -7.43 -4.08
CA LEU A 102 5.53 -7.34 -4.22
C LEU A 102 4.94 -6.41 -3.15
N THR A 103 5.41 -6.52 -1.91
CA THR A 103 4.97 -5.66 -0.82
C THR A 103 5.30 -4.19 -1.12
N ILE A 104 6.51 -3.90 -1.58
CA ILE A 104 6.93 -2.55 -1.93
C ILE A 104 6.05 -1.99 -3.05
N ILE A 105 5.88 -2.75 -4.12
CA ILE A 105 5.10 -2.30 -5.28
C ILE A 105 3.65 -2.04 -4.88
N MET A 106 3.04 -2.97 -4.14
CA MET A 106 1.62 -2.83 -3.78
C MET A 106 1.39 -1.73 -2.75
N SER A 107 2.34 -1.52 -1.84
CA SER A 107 2.27 -0.38 -0.92
C SER A 107 2.35 0.94 -1.68
N GLY A 108 3.22 1.02 -2.68
CA GLY A 108 3.32 2.18 -3.56
C GLY A 108 2.05 2.40 -4.36
N VAL A 109 1.45 1.34 -4.88
CA VAL A 109 0.18 1.43 -5.60
C VAL A 109 -0.92 1.95 -4.67
N LEU A 110 -0.98 1.44 -3.45
CA LEU A 110 -1.98 1.88 -2.48
C LEU A 110 -1.81 3.37 -2.16
N ALA A 111 -0.58 3.82 -1.97
CA ALA A 111 -0.30 5.23 -1.75
C ALA A 111 -0.73 6.08 -2.95
N ALA A 112 -0.46 5.62 -4.16
CA ALA A 112 -0.87 6.32 -5.39
C ALA A 112 -2.38 6.40 -5.50
N LEU A 113 -3.09 5.34 -5.12
CA LEU A 113 -4.56 5.35 -5.12
C LEU A 113 -5.10 6.37 -4.12
N ALA A 114 -4.48 6.49 -2.96
CA ALA A 114 -4.89 7.48 -1.96
C ALA A 114 -4.64 8.91 -2.48
N VAL A 115 -3.50 9.15 -3.11
CA VAL A 115 -3.21 10.46 -3.72
C VAL A 115 -4.22 10.76 -4.83
N PHE A 116 -4.51 9.78 -5.67
CA PHE A 116 -5.50 9.95 -6.73
C PHE A 116 -6.88 10.30 -6.16
N ALA A 117 -7.28 9.62 -5.09
CA ALA A 117 -8.55 9.92 -4.43
C ALA A 117 -8.55 11.35 -3.86
N ALA A 118 -7.44 11.79 -3.29
CA ALA A 118 -7.31 13.15 -2.78
C ALA A 118 -7.43 14.17 -3.89
N LEU A 119 -6.75 13.96 -5.01
CA LEU A 119 -6.81 14.86 -6.14
C LEU A 119 -8.22 14.90 -6.74
N THR A 120 -8.87 13.78 -6.85
CA THR A 120 -10.25 13.71 -7.34
C THR A 120 -11.18 14.50 -6.42
N ARG A 121 -11.00 14.35 -5.12
CA ARG A 121 -11.81 15.09 -4.17
C ARG A 121 -11.56 16.60 -4.27
N ILE A 122 -10.32 17.01 -4.38
CA ILE A 122 -9.99 18.43 -4.52
C ILE A 122 -10.61 19.00 -5.79
N ARG A 123 -10.51 18.28 -6.90
CA ARG A 123 -11.12 18.72 -8.16
C ARG A 123 -12.63 18.76 -8.07
N GLY A 124 -13.24 17.78 -7.43
CA GLY A 124 -14.69 17.74 -7.26
C GLY A 124 -15.20 18.87 -6.37
N ASN A 125 -14.37 19.38 -5.47
CA ASN A 125 -14.75 20.48 -4.59
C ASN A 125 -14.46 21.85 -5.18
N THR A 126 -13.86 21.93 -6.36
CA THR A 126 -13.61 23.21 -7.01
C THR A 126 -14.97 23.80 -7.45
N PRO A 127 -15.29 25.01 -7.01
CA PRO A 127 -16.64 25.58 -7.24
C PRO A 127 -16.77 26.21 -8.63
N THR A 128 -16.50 25.46 -9.68
CA THR A 128 -16.58 25.98 -11.04
C THR A 128 -18.00 26.32 -11.44
N GLY A 129 -18.95 25.46 -11.11
CA GLY A 129 -20.34 25.70 -11.41
C GLY A 129 -20.90 26.90 -10.66
N ALA A 130 -20.53 27.03 -9.40
CA ALA A 130 -20.98 28.14 -8.58
C ALA A 130 -20.52 29.48 -9.14
N THR A 131 -19.29 29.55 -9.59
CA THR A 131 -18.76 30.76 -10.18
C THR A 131 -19.46 31.12 -11.48
N ALA A 132 -19.79 30.11 -12.26
CA ALA A 132 -20.47 30.32 -13.50
C ALA A 132 -21.90 30.81 -13.31
N SER A 133 -22.53 30.41 -12.25
CA SER A 133 -23.93 30.74 -11.98
C SER A 133 -24.14 32.13 -11.40
N SER A 134 -23.13 32.74 -10.92
CA SER A 134 -23.25 34.07 -10.31
C SER A 134 -23.50 35.18 -11.29
#